data_61ea2e398db7bb0de8ab4f5dc433bda0
#
_entry.id   61ea2e398db7bb0de8ab4f5dc433bda0
#
_cell.length_a   1.000
_cell.length_b   1.000
_cell.length_c   1.000
_cell.angle_alpha   90.00
_cell.angle_beta   90.00
_cell.angle_gamma   90.00
#
_symmetry.space_group_name_H-M   'P 1'
#
loop_
_entity.id
_entity.type
_entity.pdbx_description
1 polymer ?
#
loop_
_entity_poly.entity_id
_entity_poly.type
_entity_poly.pdbx_seq_one_letter_code
_entity_poly.pdbx_strand_id
1 'polypeptide(L)'
;MSIPHSSNKTPIVFAHLYAFLLILFIPFPFYVFPFQIDLTSFLFSDLLTYSINIFFGDQVGFQEINSDSPQMYLLVVLLLFISAVITFISTYINRWESIKPKVIYLIRSLIICYLVTILFKYVFDKIFKKQFYIPD
;
A
#
# COMPACT_ATOMS: atom_id res chain seq x y z
N MET A 1 -19.74 -36.07 -16.01
CA MET A 1 -18.69 -35.15 -16.51
C MET A 1 -18.74 -33.90 -15.69
N SER A 2 -17.99 -33.88 -14.56
CA SER A 2 -17.98 -32.76 -13.62
C SER A 2 -17.00 -31.70 -14.12
N ILE A 3 -17.53 -30.53 -14.49
CA ILE A 3 -16.73 -29.36 -14.84
C ILE A 3 -15.99 -28.94 -13.56
N PRO A 4 -14.65 -28.92 -13.54
CA PRO A 4 -13.95 -28.41 -12.38
C PRO A 4 -14.29 -26.93 -12.24
N HIS A 5 -14.94 -26.55 -11.15
CA HIS A 5 -15.12 -25.18 -10.73
C HIS A 5 -13.71 -24.61 -10.44
N SER A 6 -13.05 -24.12 -11.46
CA SER A 6 -11.85 -23.31 -11.32
C SER A 6 -12.28 -22.06 -10.55
N SER A 7 -12.16 -22.13 -9.23
CA SER A 7 -12.39 -20.98 -8.36
C SER A 7 -11.47 -19.87 -8.83
N ASN A 8 -12.04 -18.88 -9.50
CA ASN A 8 -11.28 -17.74 -10.03
C ASN A 8 -10.75 -16.89 -8.86
N LYS A 9 -9.59 -17.28 -8.31
CA LYS A 9 -8.94 -16.62 -7.17
C LYS A 9 -8.20 -15.33 -7.56
N THR A 10 -8.28 -14.91 -8.81
CA THR A 10 -7.63 -13.68 -9.30
C THR A 10 -8.05 -12.43 -8.53
N PRO A 11 -9.35 -12.19 -8.23
CA PRO A 11 -9.75 -11.05 -7.41
C PRO A 11 -9.17 -11.08 -5.99
N ILE A 12 -8.90 -12.27 -5.45
CA ILE A 12 -8.28 -12.40 -4.13
C ILE A 12 -6.81 -11.95 -4.18
N VAL A 13 -6.07 -12.31 -5.21
CA VAL A 13 -4.68 -11.83 -5.40
C VAL A 13 -4.65 -10.31 -5.53
N PHE A 14 -5.53 -9.77 -6.36
CA PHE A 14 -5.66 -8.32 -6.54
C PHE A 14 -5.92 -7.61 -5.21
N ALA A 15 -6.90 -8.06 -4.43
CA ALA A 15 -7.24 -7.46 -3.14
C ALA A 15 -6.09 -7.50 -2.14
N HIS A 16 -5.37 -8.62 -2.04
CA HIS A 16 -4.22 -8.73 -1.15
C HIS A 16 -3.05 -7.86 -1.59
N LEU A 17 -2.75 -7.84 -2.90
CA LEU A 17 -1.70 -7.01 -3.45
C LEU A 17 -2.00 -5.52 -3.23
N TYR A 18 -3.23 -5.10 -3.52
CA TYR A 18 -3.65 -3.72 -3.30
C TYR A 18 -3.55 -3.32 -1.82
N ALA A 19 -4.07 -4.14 -0.91
CA ALA A 19 -3.96 -3.91 0.52
C ALA A 19 -2.49 -3.79 0.98
N PHE A 20 -1.61 -4.65 0.47
CA PHE A 20 -0.19 -4.60 0.79
C PHE A 20 0.46 -3.30 0.30
N LEU A 21 0.18 -2.88 -0.94
CA LEU A 21 0.71 -1.63 -1.48
C LEU A 21 0.17 -0.40 -0.73
N LEU A 22 -1.10 -0.40 -0.33
CA LEU A 22 -1.64 0.67 0.51
C LEU A 22 -0.88 0.79 1.83
N ILE A 23 -0.68 -0.33 2.52
CA ILE A 23 0.05 -0.35 3.81
C ILE A 23 1.50 0.12 3.63
N LEU A 24 2.12 -0.20 2.51
CA LEU A 24 3.53 0.13 2.26
C LEU A 24 3.73 1.61 1.90
N PHE A 25 2.83 2.20 1.11
CA PHE A 25 3.05 3.51 0.50
C PHE A 25 2.14 4.63 1.02
N ILE A 26 1.04 4.31 1.71
CA ILE A 26 0.18 5.35 2.30
C ILE A 26 0.77 5.82 3.64
N PRO A 27 0.95 7.16 3.83
CA PRO A 27 1.66 7.68 4.99
C PRO A 27 0.94 7.38 6.30
N PHE A 28 -0.25 7.86 6.48
CA PHE A 28 -0.98 7.71 7.75
C PHE A 28 -2.13 6.71 7.62
N PRO A 29 -2.32 5.81 8.56
CA PRO A 29 -1.54 5.52 9.79
C PRO A 29 -0.39 4.51 9.61
N PHE A 30 0.02 4.24 8.37
CA PHE A 30 0.77 3.04 8.02
C PHE A 30 2.29 3.20 8.02
N TYR A 31 2.83 4.43 7.98
CA TYR A 31 4.28 4.59 8.03
C TYR A 31 4.85 4.21 9.40
N VAL A 32 5.60 3.12 9.41
CA VAL A 32 6.31 2.63 10.60
C VAL A 32 7.79 2.94 10.51
N PHE A 33 8.35 2.85 9.31
CA PHE A 33 9.78 2.99 9.06
C PHE A 33 10.08 4.29 8.30
N PRO A 34 11.14 5.02 8.69
CA PRO A 34 11.52 6.26 8.00
C PRO A 34 11.75 6.09 6.49
N PHE A 35 12.33 4.95 6.08
CA PHE A 35 12.61 4.67 4.67
C PHE A 35 11.37 4.61 3.78
N GLN A 36 10.18 4.44 4.34
CA GLN A 36 8.93 4.40 3.57
C GLN A 36 8.62 5.76 2.94
N ILE A 37 8.91 6.84 3.64
CA ILE A 37 8.74 8.21 3.15
C ILE A 37 9.67 8.43 1.95
N ASP A 38 10.95 8.10 2.12
CA ASP A 38 11.96 8.28 1.08
C ASP A 38 11.65 7.41 -0.15
N LEU A 39 11.23 6.16 0.09
CA LEU A 39 10.86 5.23 -0.98
C LEU A 39 9.63 5.72 -1.76
N THR A 40 8.60 6.20 -1.05
CA THR A 40 7.38 6.71 -1.68
C THR A 40 7.69 7.97 -2.49
N SER A 41 8.46 8.89 -1.93
CA SER A 41 8.88 10.09 -2.63
C SER A 41 9.72 9.75 -3.86
N PHE A 42 10.70 8.87 -3.71
CA PHE A 42 11.57 8.45 -4.83
C PHE A 42 10.79 7.82 -5.99
N LEU A 43 9.80 6.97 -5.69
CA LEU A 43 9.05 6.25 -6.73
C LEU A 43 7.92 7.06 -7.35
N PHE A 44 7.28 7.93 -6.58
CA PHE A 44 6.01 8.52 -6.99
C PHE A 44 6.00 10.04 -7.08
N SER A 45 7.00 10.77 -6.56
CA SER A 45 6.98 12.25 -6.55
C SER A 45 6.80 12.85 -7.93
N ASP A 46 7.59 12.42 -8.91
CA ASP A 46 7.57 12.98 -10.26
C ASP A 46 6.26 12.65 -10.97
N LEU A 47 5.79 11.41 -10.82
CA LEU A 47 4.54 10.95 -11.42
C LEU A 47 3.33 11.65 -10.81
N LEU A 48 3.32 11.84 -9.49
CA LEU A 48 2.25 12.56 -8.79
C LEU A 48 2.26 14.04 -9.16
N THR A 49 3.41 14.68 -9.19
CA THR A 49 3.54 16.08 -9.58
C THR A 49 3.04 16.30 -11.00
N TYR A 50 3.47 15.45 -11.94
CA TYR A 50 3.01 15.52 -13.33
C TYR A 50 1.49 15.33 -13.44
N SER A 51 0.95 14.36 -12.72
CA SER A 51 -0.50 14.08 -12.75
C SER A 51 -1.31 15.22 -12.13
N ILE A 52 -0.83 15.82 -11.03
CA ILE A 52 -1.50 16.98 -10.41
C ILE A 52 -1.51 18.17 -11.35
N ASN A 53 -0.42 18.46 -12.01
CA ASN A 53 -0.34 19.57 -12.97
C ASN A 53 -1.34 19.39 -14.13
N ILE A 54 -1.56 18.15 -14.58
CA ILE A 54 -2.58 17.86 -15.60
C ILE A 54 -4.00 18.09 -15.08
N PHE A 55 -4.30 17.63 -13.86
CA PHE A 55 -5.68 17.64 -13.36
C PHE A 55 -6.07 18.97 -12.68
N PHE A 56 -5.12 19.65 -12.04
CA PHE A 56 -5.36 20.82 -11.21
C PHE A 56 -4.64 22.09 -11.68
N GLY A 57 -3.81 22.01 -12.74
CA GLY A 57 -3.04 23.10 -13.28
C GLY A 57 -1.74 23.39 -12.51
N ASP A 58 -0.84 24.17 -13.13
CA ASP A 58 0.53 24.43 -12.65
C ASP A 58 0.63 25.24 -11.34
N GLN A 59 -0.49 25.61 -10.73
CA GLN A 59 -0.48 26.44 -9.52
C GLN A 59 -0.32 25.63 -8.22
N VAL A 60 -0.43 24.31 -8.29
CA VAL A 60 -0.26 23.44 -7.13
C VAL A 60 1.17 22.91 -7.12
N GLY A 61 2.07 23.65 -6.45
CA GLY A 61 3.43 23.15 -6.21
C GLY A 61 3.43 21.79 -5.48
N PHE A 62 4.54 21.07 -5.57
CA PHE A 62 4.73 19.81 -4.85
C PHE A 62 4.47 20.04 -3.35
N GLN A 63 3.41 19.48 -2.84
CA GLN A 63 3.16 19.36 -1.42
C GLN A 63 3.57 17.96 -0.98
N GLU A 64 4.18 17.86 0.19
CA GLU A 64 4.49 16.56 0.77
C GLU A 64 3.24 15.68 0.82
N ILE A 65 3.42 14.38 0.60
CA ILE A 65 2.33 13.40 0.65
C ILE A 65 1.92 13.25 2.12
N ASN A 66 1.03 14.13 2.55
CA ASN A 66 0.45 14.12 3.90
C ASN A 66 -0.95 13.51 3.89
N SER A 67 -1.46 13.18 5.08
CA SER A 67 -2.88 12.82 5.23
C SER A 67 -3.75 13.97 4.68
N ASP A 68 -4.78 13.61 3.93
CA ASP A 68 -5.74 14.53 3.32
C ASP A 68 -5.20 15.43 2.18
N SER A 69 -4.01 15.13 1.67
CA SER A 69 -3.48 15.83 0.49
C SER A 69 -4.07 15.26 -0.82
N PRO A 70 -4.27 16.07 -1.86
CA PRO A 70 -4.65 15.60 -3.20
C PRO A 70 -3.70 14.51 -3.73
N GLN A 71 -2.40 14.64 -3.41
CA GLN A 71 -1.36 13.68 -3.74
C GLN A 71 -1.63 12.29 -3.15
N MET A 72 -2.12 12.24 -1.91
CA MET A 72 -2.47 10.96 -1.26
C MET A 72 -3.62 10.27 -1.99
N TYR A 73 -4.69 10.99 -2.32
CA TYR A 73 -5.83 10.41 -3.05
C TYR A 73 -5.40 9.90 -4.43
N LEU A 74 -4.58 10.66 -5.13
CA LEU A 74 -4.05 10.26 -6.43
C LEU A 74 -3.16 9.02 -6.31
N LEU A 75 -2.32 8.95 -5.25
CA LEU A 75 -1.50 7.79 -4.95
C LEU A 75 -2.35 6.53 -4.71
N VAL A 76 -3.45 6.64 -3.96
CA VAL A 76 -4.39 5.52 -3.72
C VAL A 76 -4.93 4.96 -5.05
N VAL A 77 -5.36 5.84 -5.95
CA VAL A 77 -5.87 5.45 -7.28
C VAL A 77 -4.76 4.84 -8.13
N LEU A 78 -3.56 5.40 -8.09
CA LEU A 78 -2.40 4.89 -8.80
C LEU A 78 -2.01 3.48 -8.33
N LEU A 79 -1.99 3.25 -7.01
CA LEU A 79 -1.71 1.93 -6.43
C LEU A 79 -2.77 0.89 -6.81
N LEU A 80 -4.03 1.30 -6.90
CA LEU A 80 -5.11 0.44 -7.41
C LEU A 80 -4.85 0.02 -8.86
N PHE A 81 -4.47 0.97 -9.71
CA PHE A 81 -4.14 0.70 -11.10
C PHE A 81 -2.91 -0.22 -11.21
N ILE A 82 -1.84 0.06 -10.46
CA ILE A 82 -0.63 -0.79 -10.43
C ILE A 82 -0.99 -2.22 -10.00
N SER A 83 -1.81 -2.38 -8.96
CA SER A 83 -2.26 -3.69 -8.50
C SER A 83 -3.04 -4.45 -9.57
N ALA A 84 -3.90 -3.76 -10.30
CA ALA A 84 -4.66 -4.35 -11.41
C ALA A 84 -3.73 -4.82 -12.54
N VAL A 85 -2.77 -3.98 -12.94
CA VAL A 85 -1.80 -4.30 -13.98
C VAL A 85 -0.93 -5.50 -13.60
N ILE A 86 -0.37 -5.50 -12.37
CA ILE A 86 0.44 -6.62 -11.88
C ILE A 86 -0.37 -7.91 -11.85
N THR A 87 -1.60 -7.86 -11.34
CA THR A 87 -2.47 -9.03 -11.28
C THR A 87 -2.81 -9.53 -12.69
N PHE A 88 -3.09 -8.63 -13.62
CA PHE A 88 -3.36 -8.99 -15.03
C PHE A 88 -2.15 -9.65 -15.69
N ILE A 89 -0.96 -9.03 -15.58
CA ILE A 89 0.28 -9.59 -16.11
C ILE A 89 0.58 -10.97 -15.51
N SER A 90 0.32 -11.14 -14.21
CA SER A 90 0.53 -12.41 -13.51
C SER A 90 -0.27 -13.55 -14.13
N THR A 91 -1.42 -13.30 -14.74
CA THR A 91 -2.23 -14.34 -15.38
C THR A 91 -1.57 -14.95 -16.61
N TYR A 92 -0.62 -14.25 -17.22
CA TYR A 92 0.13 -14.74 -18.39
C TYR A 92 1.35 -15.60 -18.01
N ILE A 93 1.69 -15.67 -16.71
CA ILE A 93 2.84 -16.47 -16.25
C ILE A 93 2.48 -17.95 -16.35
N ASN A 94 3.28 -18.71 -17.09
CA ASN A 94 3.20 -20.16 -17.08
C ASN A 94 3.38 -20.68 -15.65
N ARG A 95 2.51 -21.57 -15.18
CA ARG A 95 2.44 -22.08 -13.80
C ARG A 95 1.84 -21.12 -12.77
N TRP A 96 1.18 -20.02 -13.22
CA TRP A 96 0.53 -19.08 -12.29
C TRP A 96 -0.39 -19.78 -11.27
N GLU A 97 -1.22 -20.70 -11.71
CA GLU A 97 -2.14 -21.43 -10.82
C GLU A 97 -1.43 -22.22 -9.72
N SER A 98 -0.20 -22.68 -9.95
CA SER A 98 0.62 -23.36 -8.93
C SER A 98 1.28 -22.40 -7.95
N ILE A 99 1.66 -21.20 -8.42
CA ILE A 99 2.38 -20.19 -7.62
C ILE A 99 1.42 -19.32 -6.81
N LYS A 100 0.25 -19.04 -7.36
CA LYS A 100 -0.79 -18.18 -6.81
C LYS A 100 -1.10 -18.40 -5.31
N PRO A 101 -1.35 -19.63 -4.80
CA PRO A 101 -1.59 -19.82 -3.38
C PRO A 101 -0.40 -19.45 -2.50
N LYS A 102 0.83 -19.66 -3.00
CA LYS A 102 2.06 -19.28 -2.28
C LYS A 102 2.21 -17.76 -2.21
N VAL A 103 1.89 -17.06 -3.30
CA VAL A 103 1.92 -15.59 -3.37
C VAL A 103 0.88 -14.99 -2.41
N ILE A 104 -0.34 -15.50 -2.41
CA ILE A 104 -1.39 -15.06 -1.47
C ILE A 104 -0.94 -15.26 -0.03
N TYR A 105 -0.39 -16.42 0.30
CA TYR A 105 0.09 -16.72 1.64
C TYR A 105 1.21 -15.78 2.07
N LEU A 106 2.18 -15.54 1.19
CA LEU A 106 3.31 -14.63 1.47
C LEU A 106 2.82 -13.20 1.71
N ILE A 107 2.00 -12.66 0.81
CA ILE A 107 1.47 -11.30 0.94
C ILE A 107 0.64 -11.17 2.23
N ARG A 108 -0.21 -12.13 2.52
CA ARG A 108 -0.99 -12.16 3.75
C ARG A 108 -0.12 -12.16 5.01
N SER A 109 0.94 -12.98 5.02
CA SER A 109 1.88 -13.03 6.13
C SER A 109 2.59 -11.70 6.32
N LEU A 110 3.02 -11.04 5.23
CA LEU A 110 3.63 -9.72 5.28
C LEU A 110 2.67 -8.66 5.83
N ILE A 111 1.41 -8.65 5.37
CA ILE A 111 0.38 -7.74 5.89
C ILE A 111 0.19 -7.93 7.40
N ILE A 112 0.05 -9.17 7.86
CA ILE A 112 -0.14 -9.48 9.29
C ILE A 112 1.08 -9.01 10.10
N CYS A 113 2.28 -9.35 9.66
CA CYS A 113 3.51 -8.96 10.33
C CYS A 113 3.61 -7.42 10.44
N TYR A 114 3.29 -6.71 9.37
CA TYR A 114 3.31 -5.27 9.33
C TYR A 114 2.27 -4.64 10.27
N LEU A 115 1.03 -5.14 10.26
CA LEU A 115 -0.03 -4.67 11.16
C LEU A 115 0.32 -4.90 12.63
N VAL A 116 0.92 -6.04 12.96
CA VAL A 116 1.41 -6.32 14.31
C VAL A 116 2.47 -5.28 14.71
N THR A 117 3.40 -4.95 13.82
CA THR A 117 4.43 -3.93 14.07
C THR A 117 3.82 -2.54 14.31
N ILE A 118 2.80 -2.14 13.53
CA ILE A 118 2.06 -0.89 13.75
C ILE A 118 1.40 -0.88 15.13
N LEU A 119 0.73 -1.96 15.51
CA LEU A 119 0.06 -2.07 16.81
C LEU A 119 1.06 -1.97 17.95
N PHE A 120 2.20 -2.66 17.86
CA PHE A 120 3.28 -2.56 18.86
C PHE A 120 3.78 -1.12 18.98
N LYS A 121 4.11 -0.46 17.86
CA LYS A 121 4.56 0.93 17.86
C LYS A 121 3.52 1.83 18.54
N TYR A 122 2.25 1.70 18.17
CA TYR A 122 1.18 2.50 18.76
C TYR A 122 1.03 2.29 20.29
N VAL A 123 1.12 1.04 20.74
CA VAL A 123 1.05 0.70 22.16
C VAL A 123 2.24 1.28 22.91
N PHE A 124 3.46 1.13 22.37
CA PHE A 124 4.66 1.71 22.97
C PHE A 124 4.57 3.23 23.08
N ASP A 125 4.19 3.91 22.00
CA ASP A 125 4.02 5.37 22.00
C ASP A 125 3.01 5.84 23.06
N LYS A 126 1.90 5.10 23.22
CA LYS A 126 0.90 5.42 24.24
C LYS A 126 1.41 5.20 25.66
N ILE A 127 2.12 4.11 25.92
CA ILE A 127 2.65 3.79 27.26
C ILE A 127 3.69 4.83 27.63
N PHE A 128 4.68 5.08 26.76
CA PHE A 128 5.77 6.02 27.07
C PHE A 128 5.28 7.46 27.20
N LYS A 129 4.38 7.94 26.34
CA LYS A 129 3.81 9.28 26.48
C LYS A 129 3.03 9.48 27.79
N LYS A 130 2.34 8.45 28.29
CA LYS A 130 1.64 8.53 29.57
C LYS A 130 2.56 8.47 30.78
N GLN A 131 3.68 7.74 30.70
CA GLN A 131 4.60 7.58 31.82
C GLN A 131 5.54 8.77 32.02
N PHE A 132 5.83 9.53 30.97
CA PHE A 132 6.77 10.65 31.00
C PHE A 132 6.11 12.03 30.89
N TYR A 133 4.79 12.10 30.90
CA TYR A 133 4.10 13.38 31.02
C TYR A 133 4.11 13.77 32.49
N ILE A 134 5.10 14.60 32.89
CA ILE A 134 5.10 15.30 34.16
C ILE A 134 4.22 16.53 33.96
N PRO A 135 3.04 16.66 34.59
CA PRO A 135 2.27 17.88 34.50
C PRO A 135 3.04 18.99 35.22
N ASP A 136 3.25 20.10 34.50
CA ASP A 136 3.74 21.36 35.10
C ASP A 136 2.72 21.93 36.08
#